data_79c7ecbfb23b62be165542d1406f2603
#
_entry.id   79c7ecbfb23b62be165542d1406f2603
#
_cell.length_a   1.000
_cell.length_b   1.000
_cell.length_c   1.000
_cell.angle_alpha   90.00
_cell.angle_beta   90.00
_cell.angle_gamma   90.00
#
_symmetry.space_group_name_H-M   'P 1'
#
loop_
_entity.id
_entity.type
_entity.pdbx_description
1 polymer ?
#
loop_
_entity_poly.entity_id
_entity_poly.type
_entity_poly.pdbx_seq_one_letter_code
_entity_poly.pdbx_strand_id
1 'polypeptide(L)'
;MNIGNQSGKDWADGIISELKEMPNVTVKNRSQVFGYYDHNMLVMSEKVSDHLPKTKKYHPNKRLWYIRAKEVLISSGSIERPIVFGNNDTPGVMLSSAAKEYLKVYGVLVGKKPLVFTNND
;
A
#
# COMPACT_ATOMS: atom_id res chain seq x y z
N MET A 1 -4.76 15.79 -0.46
CA MET A 1 -5.09 15.76 -1.89
C MET A 1 -6.59 15.69 -1.99
N ASN A 2 -7.22 16.54 -2.78
CA ASN A 2 -8.67 16.51 -2.98
C ASN A 2 -8.98 15.94 -4.36
N ILE A 3 -10.08 15.23 -4.47
CA ILE A 3 -10.65 14.69 -5.71
C ILE A 3 -12.01 15.38 -5.87
N GLY A 4 -12.10 16.31 -6.83
CA GLY A 4 -13.24 17.23 -6.90
C GLY A 4 -13.37 18.05 -5.62
N ASN A 5 -14.54 18.03 -5.00
CA ASN A 5 -14.87 18.81 -3.81
C ASN A 5 -14.70 18.05 -2.48
N GLN A 6 -14.16 16.83 -2.50
CA GLN A 6 -14.00 16.01 -1.29
C GLN A 6 -12.54 15.61 -1.06
N SER A 7 -12.21 15.21 0.17
CA SER A 7 -10.88 14.70 0.47
C SER A 7 -10.65 13.36 -0.25
N GLY A 8 -9.40 13.07 -0.62
CA GLY A 8 -9.07 11.78 -1.23
C GLY A 8 -9.43 10.57 -0.35
N LYS A 9 -9.44 10.77 0.98
CA LYS A 9 -9.86 9.74 1.92
C LYS A 9 -11.37 9.49 1.83
N ASP A 10 -12.19 10.53 1.89
CA ASP A 10 -13.65 10.40 1.85
C ASP A 10 -14.12 9.81 0.52
N TRP A 11 -13.46 10.21 -0.57
CA TRP A 11 -13.70 9.61 -1.88
C TRP A 11 -13.39 8.10 -1.89
N ALA A 12 -12.25 7.69 -1.37
CA ALA A 12 -11.87 6.28 -1.32
C ALA A 12 -12.79 5.46 -0.40
N ASP A 13 -13.15 6.01 0.77
CA ASP A 13 -14.08 5.35 1.69
C ASP A 13 -15.48 5.18 1.07
N GLY A 14 -15.94 6.16 0.29
CA GLY A 14 -17.19 6.07 -0.48
C GLY A 14 -17.16 4.95 -1.51
N ILE A 15 -16.11 4.88 -2.33
CA ILE A 15 -15.95 3.81 -3.33
C ILE A 15 -15.88 2.42 -2.68
N ILE A 16 -15.13 2.30 -1.57
CA ILE A 16 -15.04 1.02 -0.84
C ILE A 16 -16.41 0.59 -0.31
N SER A 17 -17.20 1.54 0.19
CA SER A 17 -18.56 1.25 0.69
C SER A 17 -19.48 0.78 -0.45
N GLU A 18 -19.47 1.46 -1.58
CA GLU A 18 -20.22 1.08 -2.77
C GLU A 18 -19.84 -0.33 -3.26
N LEU A 19 -18.53 -0.62 -3.34
CA LEU A 19 -18.06 -1.95 -3.75
C LEU A 19 -18.51 -3.07 -2.81
N LYS A 20 -18.59 -2.80 -1.51
CA LYS A 20 -19.05 -3.79 -0.51
C LYS A 20 -20.54 -4.11 -0.61
N GLU A 21 -21.34 -3.20 -1.16
CA GLU A 21 -22.77 -3.40 -1.38
C GLU A 21 -23.06 -4.25 -2.63
N MET A 22 -22.10 -4.37 -3.53
CA MET A 22 -22.25 -5.16 -4.76
C MET A 22 -22.16 -6.67 -4.44
N PRO A 23 -23.19 -7.48 -4.77
CA PRO A 23 -23.24 -8.90 -4.39
C PRO A 23 -22.18 -9.78 -5.09
N ASN A 24 -21.65 -9.31 -6.22
CA ASN A 24 -20.62 -9.99 -7.00
C ASN A 24 -19.20 -9.52 -6.70
N VAL A 25 -19.02 -8.63 -5.72
CA VAL A 25 -17.71 -8.08 -5.34
C VAL A 25 -17.31 -8.57 -3.94
N THR A 26 -16.07 -8.99 -3.82
CA THR A 26 -15.46 -9.35 -2.53
C THR A 26 -14.27 -8.44 -2.24
N VAL A 27 -14.41 -7.55 -1.26
CA VAL A 27 -13.32 -6.68 -0.81
C VAL A 27 -12.58 -7.34 0.35
N LYS A 28 -11.30 -7.61 0.17
CA LYS A 28 -10.41 -8.21 1.17
C LYS A 28 -9.43 -7.18 1.73
N ASN A 29 -9.81 -6.56 2.84
CA ASN A 29 -8.91 -5.68 3.58
C ASN A 29 -7.83 -6.50 4.32
N ARG A 30 -6.70 -5.85 4.63
CA ARG A 30 -5.58 -6.47 5.38
C ARG A 30 -5.03 -7.73 4.72
N SER A 31 -5.09 -7.73 3.39
CA SER A 31 -4.68 -8.83 2.54
C SER A 31 -3.60 -8.37 1.58
N GLN A 32 -2.60 -9.20 1.38
CA GLN A 32 -1.47 -8.94 0.50
C GLN A 32 -1.29 -10.11 -0.45
N VAL A 33 -1.36 -9.84 -1.75
CA VAL A 33 -0.93 -10.78 -2.78
C VAL A 33 0.59 -10.72 -2.83
N PHE A 34 1.25 -11.85 -2.69
CA PHE A 34 2.70 -11.96 -2.70
C PHE A 34 3.24 -12.95 -3.74
N GLY A 35 2.35 -13.63 -4.44
CA GLY A 35 2.71 -14.54 -5.52
C GLY A 35 1.74 -14.44 -6.68
N TYR A 36 2.28 -14.42 -7.90
CA TYR A 36 1.54 -14.51 -9.16
C TYR A 36 2.22 -15.56 -10.03
N TYR A 37 1.50 -16.61 -10.38
CA TYR A 37 2.01 -17.80 -11.03
C TYR A 37 1.24 -18.09 -12.32
N ASP A 38 1.63 -19.13 -13.01
CA ASP A 38 1.02 -19.56 -14.26
C ASP A 38 -0.50 -19.75 -14.14
N HIS A 39 -1.18 -19.54 -15.24
CA HIS A 39 -2.65 -19.65 -15.34
C HIS A 39 -3.41 -18.70 -14.38
N ASN A 40 -2.89 -17.48 -14.20
CA ASN A 40 -3.48 -16.45 -13.33
C ASN A 40 -3.75 -16.97 -11.91
N MET A 41 -2.85 -17.78 -11.39
CA MET A 41 -2.90 -18.21 -10.01
C MET A 41 -2.20 -17.18 -9.11
N LEU A 42 -2.94 -16.66 -8.12
CA LEU A 42 -2.42 -15.75 -7.13
C LEU A 42 -2.38 -16.42 -5.76
N VAL A 43 -1.37 -16.05 -4.98
CA VAL A 43 -1.28 -16.43 -3.57
C VAL A 43 -1.36 -15.18 -2.73
N MET A 44 -2.31 -15.16 -1.80
CA MET A 44 -2.62 -14.02 -0.96
C MET A 44 -2.63 -14.41 0.52
N SER A 45 -2.00 -13.60 1.35
CA SER A 45 -2.05 -13.69 2.80
C SER A 45 -3.04 -12.68 3.35
N GLU A 46 -4.04 -13.15 4.08
CA GLU A 46 -5.02 -12.34 4.80
C GLU A 46 -4.68 -12.35 6.30
N LYS A 47 -4.58 -11.18 6.92
CA LYS A 47 -4.47 -11.04 8.37
C LYS A 47 -5.87 -11.05 8.98
N VAL A 48 -6.21 -12.12 9.70
CA VAL A 48 -7.58 -12.36 10.18
C VAL A 48 -7.80 -11.77 11.56
N SER A 49 -6.91 -12.00 12.51
CA SER A 49 -7.14 -11.70 13.91
C SER A 49 -5.97 -11.09 14.67
N ASP A 50 -4.89 -10.70 13.98
CA ASP A 50 -3.71 -10.09 14.61
C ASP A 50 -3.99 -8.73 15.27
N HIS A 51 -5.12 -8.09 14.95
CA HIS A 51 -5.60 -6.82 15.50
C HIS A 51 -6.63 -7.00 16.63
N LEU A 52 -7.07 -8.22 16.84
CA LEU A 52 -8.07 -8.52 17.86
C LEU A 52 -7.40 -8.97 19.17
N PRO A 53 -7.99 -8.68 20.32
CA PRO A 53 -7.57 -9.32 21.57
C PRO A 53 -7.60 -10.84 21.38
N LYS A 54 -6.57 -11.56 21.88
CA LYS A 54 -6.48 -13.02 21.77
C LYS A 54 -7.56 -13.68 22.64
N THR A 55 -8.78 -13.72 22.15
CA THR A 55 -9.94 -14.21 22.90
C THR A 55 -10.28 -15.67 22.67
N LYS A 56 -9.74 -16.31 21.60
CA LYS A 56 -10.07 -17.71 21.28
C LYS A 56 -8.81 -18.52 20.92
N LYS A 57 -8.63 -19.64 21.63
CA LYS A 57 -7.45 -20.52 21.55
C LYS A 57 -7.16 -21.06 20.14
N TYR A 58 -8.16 -21.14 19.26
CA TYR A 58 -8.04 -21.74 17.91
C TYR A 58 -8.43 -20.76 16.79
N HIS A 59 -8.42 -19.46 17.04
CA HIS A 59 -8.72 -18.49 16.00
C HIS A 59 -7.47 -18.27 15.11
N PRO A 60 -7.56 -18.43 13.78
CA PRO A 60 -6.41 -18.27 12.90
C PRO A 60 -5.95 -16.81 12.88
N ASN A 61 -4.65 -16.59 13.05
CA ASN A 61 -4.06 -15.25 12.92
C ASN A 61 -3.98 -14.81 11.46
N LYS A 62 -3.68 -15.75 10.58
CA LYS A 62 -3.54 -15.53 9.15
C LYS A 62 -4.26 -16.63 8.38
N ARG A 63 -4.70 -16.30 7.17
CA ARG A 63 -5.27 -17.23 6.20
C ARG A 63 -4.53 -17.08 4.89
N LEU A 64 -4.18 -18.21 4.29
CA LEU A 64 -3.60 -18.26 2.96
C LEU A 64 -4.70 -18.58 1.95
N TRP A 65 -4.74 -17.79 0.88
CA TRP A 65 -5.67 -17.96 -0.21
C TRP A 65 -4.92 -18.32 -1.48
N TYR A 66 -5.39 -19.34 -2.15
CA TYR A 66 -5.02 -19.69 -3.52
C TYR A 66 -6.17 -19.28 -4.43
N ILE A 67 -5.95 -18.30 -5.27
CA ILE A 67 -6.98 -17.70 -6.10
C ILE A 67 -6.61 -17.96 -7.55
N ARG A 68 -7.52 -18.57 -8.29
CA ARG A 68 -7.40 -18.70 -9.74
C ARG A 68 -8.39 -17.76 -10.40
N ALA A 69 -7.86 -16.77 -11.13
CA ALA A 69 -8.65 -15.75 -11.79
C ALA A 69 -8.69 -15.96 -13.31
N LYS A 70 -9.73 -15.49 -13.96
CA LYS A 70 -9.77 -15.40 -15.43
C LYS A 70 -8.87 -14.27 -15.91
N GLU A 71 -8.94 -13.15 -15.21
CA GLU A 71 -8.17 -11.94 -15.50
C GLU A 71 -7.63 -11.36 -14.19
N VAL A 72 -6.49 -10.69 -14.26
CA VAL A 72 -5.86 -10.05 -13.11
C VAL A 72 -5.51 -8.61 -13.49
N LEU A 73 -6.03 -7.66 -12.74
CA LEU A 73 -5.67 -6.24 -12.84
C LEU A 73 -4.76 -5.87 -11.67
N ILE A 74 -3.56 -5.39 -11.99
CA ILE A 74 -2.59 -4.96 -10.99
C ILE A 74 -2.61 -3.43 -10.90
N SER A 75 -3.05 -2.90 -9.76
CA SER A 75 -3.12 -1.47 -9.44
C SER A 75 -2.35 -1.15 -8.15
N SER A 76 -1.19 -1.76 -7.97
CA SER A 76 -0.38 -1.66 -6.76
C SER A 76 0.40 -0.35 -6.63
N GLY A 77 0.38 0.49 -7.64
CA GLY A 77 1.21 1.69 -7.72
C GLY A 77 2.67 1.38 -7.99
N SER A 78 3.54 2.32 -7.68
CA SER A 78 4.98 2.23 -7.88
C SER A 78 5.74 2.57 -6.61
N ILE A 79 6.93 2.00 -6.48
CA ILE A 79 7.88 2.31 -5.42
C ILE A 79 9.03 3.10 -6.04
N GLU A 80 9.35 4.24 -5.43
CA GLU A 80 10.50 5.04 -5.81
C GLU A 80 11.79 4.26 -5.58
N ARG A 81 12.68 4.24 -6.58
CA ARG A 81 13.98 3.56 -6.48
C ARG A 81 15.08 4.59 -6.23
N PRO A 82 15.98 4.33 -5.28
CA PRO A 82 17.12 5.21 -5.06
C PRO A 82 18.07 5.19 -6.28
N ILE A 83 18.55 6.36 -6.66
CA ILE A 83 19.63 6.49 -7.66
C ILE A 83 20.95 6.26 -6.93
N VAL A 84 21.80 5.40 -7.48
CA VAL A 84 23.10 5.07 -6.89
C VAL A 84 24.13 6.13 -7.30
N PHE A 85 24.78 6.73 -6.31
CA PHE A 85 25.90 7.66 -6.45
C PHE A 85 26.83 7.56 -5.24
N GLY A 86 28.03 8.13 -5.34
CA GLY A 86 28.99 8.11 -4.22
C GLY A 86 28.43 8.77 -2.96
N ASN A 87 28.54 8.10 -1.81
CA ASN A 87 28.05 8.54 -0.51
C ASN A 87 26.50 8.67 -0.40
N ASN A 88 25.76 7.92 -1.21
CA ASN A 88 24.30 7.92 -1.13
C ASN A 88 23.73 7.31 0.17
N ASP A 89 24.59 6.71 0.98
CA ASP A 89 24.30 6.12 2.29
C ASP A 89 24.52 7.08 3.47
N THR A 90 24.92 8.32 3.20
CA THR A 90 25.11 9.31 4.26
C THR A 90 23.76 9.82 4.82
N PRO A 91 23.72 10.16 6.14
CA PRO A 91 22.53 10.76 6.74
C PRO A 91 22.07 12.01 5.99
N GLY A 92 20.75 12.10 5.72
CA GLY A 92 20.15 13.19 4.96
C GLY A 92 19.90 12.85 3.49
N VAL A 93 20.46 11.78 2.96
CA VAL A 93 20.09 11.23 1.64
C VAL A 93 18.90 10.32 1.81
N MET A 94 17.80 10.63 1.15
CA MET A 94 16.56 9.86 1.25
C MET A 94 15.71 10.00 -0.02
N LEU A 95 14.77 9.10 -0.18
CA LEU A 95 13.78 9.17 -1.25
C LEU A 95 12.85 10.38 -1.05
N SER A 96 12.40 11.00 -2.12
CA SER A 96 11.48 12.14 -2.06
C SER A 96 10.13 11.78 -1.44
N SER A 97 9.67 10.56 -1.68
CA SER A 97 8.48 9.99 -1.04
C SER A 97 8.61 9.94 0.48
N ALA A 98 9.77 9.54 1.02
CA ALA A 98 10.04 9.50 2.44
C ALA A 98 10.04 10.92 3.04
N ALA A 99 10.71 11.88 2.40
CA ALA A 99 10.72 13.27 2.85
C ALA A 99 9.30 13.86 2.90
N LYS A 100 8.47 13.57 1.90
CA LYS A 100 7.07 13.98 1.84
C LYS A 100 6.25 13.35 2.96
N GLU A 101 6.47 12.09 3.28
CA GLU A 101 5.78 11.38 4.36
C GLU A 101 6.15 11.94 5.73
N TYR A 102 7.44 12.17 5.99
CA TYR A 102 7.89 12.83 7.22
C TYR A 102 7.20 14.16 7.43
N LEU A 103 7.10 14.98 6.40
CA LEU A 103 6.45 16.29 6.49
C LEU A 103 4.93 16.16 6.67
N LYS A 104 4.26 15.34 5.87
CA LYS A 104 2.78 15.31 5.82
C LYS A 104 2.14 14.49 6.92
N VAL A 105 2.77 13.38 7.32
CA VAL A 105 2.21 12.46 8.31
C VAL A 105 2.73 12.79 9.71
N TYR A 106 4.03 13.08 9.82
CA TYR A 106 4.68 13.26 11.12
C TYR A 106 4.95 14.73 11.47
N GLY A 107 4.74 15.67 10.56
CA GLY A 107 5.02 17.08 10.78
C GLY A 107 6.52 17.41 10.94
N VAL A 108 7.38 16.52 10.46
CA VAL A 108 8.84 16.63 10.60
C VAL A 108 9.45 17.21 9.32
N LEU A 109 10.18 18.32 9.47
CA LEU A 109 10.96 18.91 8.39
C LEU A 109 12.34 18.22 8.32
N VAL A 110 12.58 17.47 7.26
CA VAL A 110 13.82 16.68 7.08
C VAL A 110 15.05 17.52 6.70
N GLY A 111 14.85 18.79 6.30
CA GLY A 111 15.92 19.71 5.98
C GLY A 111 15.39 21.07 5.55
N LYS A 112 16.22 22.12 5.71
CA LYS A 112 15.84 23.51 5.34
C LYS A 112 16.15 23.86 3.88
N LYS A 113 17.11 23.15 3.27
CA LYS A 113 17.57 23.39 1.89
C LYS A 113 17.71 22.05 1.18
N PRO A 114 16.61 21.52 0.62
CA PRO A 114 16.66 20.25 -0.10
C PRO A 114 17.35 20.42 -1.46
N LEU A 115 18.13 19.41 -1.84
CA LEU A 115 18.60 19.19 -3.20
C LEU A 115 17.86 17.98 -3.75
N VAL A 116 17.28 18.12 -4.93
CA VAL A 116 16.57 17.02 -5.59
C VAL A 116 17.44 16.53 -6.75
N PHE A 117 17.72 15.23 -6.76
CA PHE A 117 18.40 14.53 -7.83
C PHE A 117 17.47 13.48 -8.42
N THR A 118 17.15 13.62 -9.70
CA THR A 118 16.17 12.78 -10.41
C THR A 118 16.64 12.49 -11.83
N ASN A 119 16.14 11.40 -12.40
CA ASN A 119 16.37 11.04 -13.81
C ASN A 119 15.14 11.29 -14.70
N ASN A 120 14.10 11.90 -14.16
CA ASN A 120 12.88 12.29 -14.86
C ASN A 120 12.44 13.69 -14.45
N ASP A 121 11.65 14.33 -15.29
CA ASP A 121 11.09 15.67 -15.06
C ASP A 121 9.90 15.66 -14.09
#